data_297515b4c1bd065908b94d922508ce27
#
_entry.id   297515b4c1bd065908b94d922508ce27
#
_cell.length_a   1.000
_cell.length_b   1.000
_cell.length_c   1.000
_cell.angle_alpha   90.00
_cell.angle_beta   90.00
_cell.angle_gamma   90.00
#
_symmetry.space_group_name_H-M   'P 1'
#
loop_
_entity.id
_entity.type
_entity.pdbx_description
1 polymer ?
#
loop_
_entity_poly.entity_id
_entity_poly.type
_entity_poly.pdbx_seq_one_letter_code
_entity_poly.pdbx_strand_id
1 'polypeptide(L)'
;MNEYNGSIGHEERMALPGEPAPSGRGRTIVITVIVIALLGVLAYVMFGHKKADPNAGKKTEQMPAVTYVVPGRKTVDRTINATGTLAARREMPVGVAGEGGMITRVLVEPGQWVNAGQVLATVDRSVQTQTAQSLAAQVAVARSDQTIAQAELDRAQQLVDRGFISKADLQRKAATRDAAAARVQVAAAGLREAQARNGRLDIRAPAAGLVLTRQAEPGQIVSAGSGVLFRMAQGGQIEMRAQLSEADLATLHTGARAQVTPVGSDRSFAGEVWQVSPVIDTQTRQGIARVALPYDPALRPGGFASATIVGGAAVADRKS
;
A
#
# COMPACT_ATOMS: atom_id res chain seq x y z
N MET A 1 -28.33 0.40 56.19
CA MET A 1 -27.36 -0.26 57.08
C MET A 1 -26.07 0.50 56.89
N ASN A 2 -25.90 1.36 57.76
CA ASN A 2 -24.81 1.71 58.71
C ASN A 2 -23.61 2.31 57.98
N GLU A 3 -23.43 3.64 58.13
CA GLU A 3 -22.86 4.35 59.31
C GLU A 3 -21.36 4.03 59.48
N TYR A 4 -20.41 4.92 59.68
CA TYR A 4 -20.22 6.03 60.60
C TYR A 4 -18.91 6.71 60.18
N ASN A 5 -18.74 8.04 60.05
CA ASN A 5 -18.65 9.04 61.13
C ASN A 5 -17.26 9.17 61.77
N GLY A 6 -16.88 10.44 61.98
CA GLY A 6 -16.03 10.94 63.03
C GLY A 6 -14.81 11.72 62.50
N SER A 7 -14.75 13.04 62.39
CA SER A 7 -14.99 14.17 63.33
C SER A 7 -13.81 14.40 64.28
N ILE A 8 -13.47 15.71 64.38
CA ILE A 8 -13.02 16.51 65.55
C ILE A 8 -11.50 16.42 65.82
N GLY A 9 -10.83 17.51 66.15
CA GLY A 9 -11.10 18.80 66.74
C GLY A 9 -9.81 19.52 67.05
N HIS A 10 -9.94 20.78 67.08
CA HIS A 10 -9.50 21.78 68.05
C HIS A 10 -8.36 21.48 69.03
N GLU A 11 -7.51 22.49 69.22
CA GLU A 11 -7.31 23.32 70.42
C GLU A 11 -6.14 24.26 70.16
N GLU A 12 -6.34 25.57 70.11
CA GLU A 12 -6.26 26.64 71.08
C GLU A 12 -5.37 26.37 72.31
N ARG A 13 -4.48 27.33 72.55
CA ARG A 13 -4.19 28.04 73.83
C ARG A 13 -3.07 29.04 73.66
N MET A 14 -3.29 30.31 73.70
CA MET A 14 -3.47 31.23 74.81
C MET A 14 -2.26 31.46 75.70
N ALA A 15 -1.73 32.66 75.63
CA ALA A 15 -1.65 33.84 76.52
C ALA A 15 -0.47 34.02 77.50
N LEU A 16 0.18 35.15 77.31
CA LEU A 16 0.42 36.28 78.25
C LEU A 16 1.41 36.06 79.42
N PRO A 17 1.86 37.17 80.07
CA PRO A 17 2.54 38.41 79.71
C PRO A 17 3.75 38.74 80.61
N GLY A 18 4.46 39.84 80.38
CA GLY A 18 5.38 40.40 81.37
C GLY A 18 6.22 41.58 80.90
N GLU A 19 5.83 42.74 81.36
CA GLU A 19 6.48 44.06 81.36
C GLU A 19 7.70 44.12 82.29
N PRO A 20 8.44 45.25 82.48
CA PRO A 20 8.48 46.55 81.81
C PRO A 20 9.93 47.12 81.54
N ALA A 21 9.93 48.35 81.05
CA ALA A 21 10.97 49.30 80.61
C ALA A 21 12.13 49.59 81.59
N PRO A 22 13.24 50.29 81.13
CA PRO A 22 13.14 51.78 81.16
C PRO A 22 13.87 52.52 80.00
N SER A 23 13.28 53.64 79.69
CA SER A 23 13.73 54.96 79.22
C SER A 23 15.21 55.21 78.89
N GLY A 24 15.37 55.72 77.65
CA GLY A 24 16.63 56.26 77.20
C GLY A 24 16.46 57.31 76.08
N ARG A 25 15.92 58.46 76.44
CA ARG A 25 15.65 59.61 75.51
C ARG A 25 16.89 60.17 74.80
N GLY A 26 18.10 59.70 75.07
CA GLY A 26 19.33 60.14 74.44
C GLY A 26 19.71 59.48 73.17
N ARG A 27 19.25 58.24 72.97
CA ARG A 27 19.64 57.44 71.81
C ARG A 27 18.85 57.72 70.53
N THR A 28 17.65 58.20 70.68
CA THR A 28 16.75 58.55 69.54
C THR A 28 17.19 59.85 68.83
N ILE A 29 17.72 60.83 69.62
CA ILE A 29 18.17 62.10 69.03
C ILE A 29 19.44 61.87 68.15
N VAL A 30 20.39 60.99 68.57
CA VAL A 30 21.58 60.73 67.83
C VAL A 30 21.27 59.93 66.53
N ILE A 31 20.35 59.00 66.58
CA ILE A 31 19.92 58.25 65.43
C ILE A 31 19.17 59.13 64.42
N THR A 32 18.37 60.07 64.89
CA THR A 32 17.66 60.99 63.95
C THR A 32 18.60 61.95 63.28
N VAL A 33 19.64 62.44 63.95
CA VAL A 33 20.65 63.30 63.30
C VAL A 33 21.49 62.55 62.28
N ILE A 34 21.84 61.29 62.57
CA ILE A 34 22.56 60.45 61.63
C ILE A 34 21.74 60.11 60.38
N VAL A 35 20.43 59.86 60.57
CA VAL A 35 19.51 59.59 59.45
C VAL A 35 19.30 60.83 58.59
N ILE A 36 19.18 62.02 59.17
CA ILE A 36 19.05 63.27 58.42
C ILE A 36 20.38 63.60 57.66
N ALA A 37 21.52 63.34 58.27
CA ALA A 37 22.81 63.52 57.61
C ALA A 37 23.00 62.56 56.45
N LEU A 38 22.57 61.31 56.62
CA LEU A 38 22.63 60.27 55.53
C LEU A 38 21.64 60.57 54.38
N LEU A 39 20.46 61.08 54.69
CA LEU A 39 19.49 61.54 53.69
C LEU A 39 20.00 62.80 52.95
N GLY A 40 20.66 63.69 53.63
CA GLY A 40 21.28 64.88 53.03
C GLY A 40 22.41 64.52 52.07
N VAL A 41 23.27 63.53 52.44
CA VAL A 41 24.32 63.02 51.55
C VAL A 41 23.75 62.25 50.35
N LEU A 42 22.68 61.49 50.59
CA LEU A 42 21.99 60.77 49.53
C LEU A 42 21.31 61.73 48.54
N ALA A 43 20.69 62.80 49.02
CA ALA A 43 20.11 63.86 48.19
C ALA A 43 21.20 64.61 47.40
N TYR A 44 22.35 64.90 48.04
CA TYR A 44 23.47 65.53 47.36
C TYR A 44 24.07 64.71 46.26
N VAL A 45 24.16 63.38 46.45
CA VAL A 45 24.67 62.45 45.42
C VAL A 45 23.62 62.27 44.28
N MET A 46 22.33 62.25 44.61
CA MET A 46 21.27 62.11 43.59
C MET A 46 21.02 63.40 42.77
N PHE A 47 21.16 64.56 43.36
CA PHE A 47 20.86 65.83 42.68
C PHE A 47 22.09 66.62 42.25
N GLY A 48 23.33 66.24 42.67
CA GLY A 48 24.52 66.98 42.46
C GLY A 48 25.29 66.71 41.19
N HIS A 49 24.88 65.75 40.37
CA HIS A 49 25.59 65.41 39.09
C HIS A 49 24.68 65.64 37.88
N LYS A 50 24.25 66.86 37.66
CA LYS A 50 23.90 67.30 36.31
C LYS A 50 25.22 67.69 35.60
N LYS A 51 25.88 66.71 34.99
CA LYS A 51 26.84 66.96 33.94
C LYS A 51 26.12 67.58 32.76
N ALA A 52 26.42 68.80 32.41
CA ALA A 52 25.99 69.41 31.18
C ALA A 52 26.54 68.61 29.99
N ASP A 53 25.66 68.06 29.19
CA ASP A 53 25.98 67.38 27.92
C ASP A 53 26.46 68.44 26.93
N PRO A 54 27.71 68.37 26.42
CA PRO A 54 28.21 69.33 25.45
C PRO A 54 27.65 69.23 24.02
N ASN A 55 26.54 68.43 23.85
CA ASN A 55 26.00 68.17 22.52
C ASN A 55 24.53 68.59 22.32
N ALA A 56 24.04 69.56 23.09
CA ALA A 56 22.70 70.15 22.94
C ALA A 56 22.66 71.17 21.77
N GLY A 57 22.94 70.72 20.54
CA GLY A 57 22.94 71.63 19.39
C GLY A 57 22.80 70.96 18.04
N LYS A 58 22.80 69.62 17.96
CA LYS A 58 22.55 68.95 16.67
C LYS A 58 21.18 68.29 16.70
N LYS A 59 20.20 68.95 16.10
CA LYS A 59 18.98 68.28 15.64
C LYS A 59 19.41 67.19 14.68
N THR A 60 19.57 65.97 15.20
CA THR A 60 19.63 64.78 14.35
C THR A 60 18.25 64.69 13.71
N GLU A 61 18.15 65.08 12.45
CA GLU A 61 17.05 64.66 11.60
C GLU A 61 16.98 63.15 11.69
N GLN A 62 15.98 62.66 12.40
CA GLN A 62 15.59 61.26 12.41
C GLN A 62 15.13 60.95 10.99
N MET A 63 16.08 60.53 10.13
CA MET A 63 15.71 59.87 8.91
C MET A 63 14.85 58.66 9.31
N PRO A 64 13.65 58.53 8.78
CA PRO A 64 12.83 57.37 9.04
C PRO A 64 13.65 56.15 8.57
N ALA A 65 13.97 55.25 9.50
CA ALA A 65 14.58 53.97 9.16
C ALA A 65 13.55 53.18 8.35
N VAL A 66 13.67 53.26 7.05
CA VAL A 66 12.90 52.41 6.16
C VAL A 66 13.53 51.02 6.23
N THR A 67 12.88 50.14 6.96
CA THR A 67 13.21 48.73 6.94
C THR A 67 12.86 48.18 5.56
N TYR A 68 13.84 48.13 4.66
CA TYR A 68 13.64 47.40 3.40
C TYR A 68 13.77 45.90 3.66
N VAL A 69 12.73 45.19 3.37
CA VAL A 69 12.77 43.74 3.31
C VAL A 69 13.40 43.40 1.95
N VAL A 70 14.60 42.86 1.97
CA VAL A 70 15.21 42.32 0.75
C VAL A 70 14.36 41.10 0.38
N PRO A 71 13.68 41.08 -0.76
CA PRO A 71 12.91 39.94 -1.18
C PRO A 71 13.88 38.78 -1.43
N GLY A 72 13.93 37.86 -0.45
CA GLY A 72 14.62 36.60 -0.64
C GLY A 72 13.80 35.72 -1.60
N ARG A 73 14.50 35.01 -2.47
CA ARG A 73 13.87 33.95 -3.28
C ARG A 73 13.35 32.89 -2.34
N LYS A 74 12.05 32.85 -2.14
CA LYS A 74 11.38 31.76 -1.42
C LYS A 74 10.88 30.76 -2.46
N THR A 75 11.39 29.56 -2.41
CA THR A 75 10.85 28.44 -3.18
C THR A 75 9.45 28.17 -2.64
N VAL A 76 8.43 28.37 -3.45
CA VAL A 76 7.04 28.04 -3.12
C VAL A 76 6.72 26.77 -3.87
N ASP A 77 6.41 25.73 -3.13
CA ASP A 77 5.91 24.48 -3.74
C ASP A 77 4.57 24.78 -4.40
N ARG A 78 4.51 24.57 -5.70
CA ARG A 78 3.27 24.68 -6.45
C ARG A 78 2.42 23.45 -6.14
N THR A 79 1.25 23.65 -5.55
CA THR A 79 0.28 22.58 -5.33
C THR A 79 -0.75 22.55 -6.44
N ILE A 80 -1.02 21.35 -6.95
CA ILE A 80 -2.02 21.07 -7.98
C ILE A 80 -3.14 20.29 -7.31
N ASN A 81 -4.35 20.81 -7.37
CA ASN A 81 -5.53 20.11 -6.87
C ASN A 81 -6.20 19.38 -8.03
N ALA A 82 -6.45 18.11 -7.83
CA ALA A 82 -7.06 17.24 -8.82
C ALA A 82 -8.19 16.42 -8.22
N THR A 83 -9.16 16.07 -9.01
CA THR A 83 -10.19 15.08 -8.69
C THR A 83 -10.02 13.86 -9.58
N GLY A 84 -10.48 12.72 -9.12
CA GLY A 84 -10.36 11.50 -9.91
C GLY A 84 -11.02 10.30 -9.24
N THR A 85 -10.73 9.13 -9.78
CA THR A 85 -11.30 7.87 -9.31
C THR A 85 -10.21 6.95 -8.75
N LEU A 86 -10.56 6.23 -7.70
CA LEU A 86 -9.73 5.15 -7.18
C LEU A 86 -9.89 3.91 -8.08
N ALA A 87 -8.80 3.25 -8.39
CA ALA A 87 -8.79 2.03 -9.19
C ALA A 87 -7.72 1.05 -8.67
N ALA A 88 -7.84 -0.21 -9.06
CA ALA A 88 -6.73 -1.12 -8.90
C ALA A 88 -5.58 -0.69 -9.82
N ARG A 89 -4.36 -0.60 -9.31
CA ARG A 89 -3.18 -0.25 -10.11
C ARG A 89 -2.91 -1.28 -11.21
N ARG A 90 -3.10 -2.56 -10.87
CA ARG A 90 -3.04 -3.68 -11.81
C ARG A 90 -4.27 -4.53 -11.60
N GLU A 91 -5.24 -4.34 -12.47
CA GLU A 91 -6.46 -5.15 -12.49
C GLU A 91 -6.21 -6.42 -13.29
N MET A 92 -6.60 -7.54 -12.71
CA MET A 92 -6.52 -8.85 -13.34
C MET A 92 -7.94 -9.36 -13.58
N PRO A 93 -8.41 -9.33 -14.82
CA PRO A 93 -9.65 -10.02 -15.19
C PRO A 93 -9.39 -11.53 -15.25
N VAL A 94 -10.22 -12.30 -14.58
CA VAL A 94 -10.16 -13.77 -14.53
C VAL A 94 -11.43 -14.33 -15.15
N GLY A 95 -11.28 -15.15 -16.18
CA GLY A 95 -12.35 -15.85 -16.87
C GLY A 95 -12.03 -17.34 -16.99
N VAL A 96 -12.74 -18.04 -17.88
CA VAL A 96 -12.53 -19.45 -18.16
C VAL A 96 -11.36 -19.60 -19.12
N ALA A 97 -10.37 -20.42 -18.74
CA ALA A 97 -9.19 -20.71 -19.57
C ALA A 97 -9.33 -21.99 -20.40
N GLY A 98 -10.39 -22.77 -20.22
CA GLY A 98 -10.64 -24.07 -20.84
C GLY A 98 -11.97 -24.15 -21.57
N GLU A 99 -12.46 -25.37 -21.72
CA GLU A 99 -13.74 -25.66 -22.45
C GLU A 99 -14.98 -25.11 -21.74
N GLY A 100 -14.87 -24.82 -20.44
CA GLY A 100 -15.98 -24.37 -19.61
C GLY A 100 -16.84 -25.54 -19.10
N GLY A 101 -18.04 -25.18 -18.63
CA GLY A 101 -19.00 -26.12 -18.06
C GLY A 101 -19.85 -25.43 -16.98
N MET A 102 -20.58 -26.18 -16.19
CA MET A 102 -21.37 -25.64 -15.10
C MET A 102 -20.49 -25.40 -13.86
N ILE A 103 -20.57 -24.20 -13.29
CA ILE A 103 -19.91 -23.88 -12.02
C ILE A 103 -20.57 -24.70 -10.90
N THR A 104 -19.80 -25.54 -10.25
CA THR A 104 -20.29 -26.36 -9.13
C THR A 104 -20.20 -25.63 -7.80
N ARG A 105 -19.11 -24.89 -7.59
CA ARG A 105 -18.87 -24.11 -6.36
C ARG A 105 -18.05 -22.88 -6.64
N VAL A 106 -18.35 -21.81 -5.93
CA VAL A 106 -17.54 -20.60 -5.83
C VAL A 106 -16.93 -20.58 -4.43
N LEU A 107 -15.64 -20.39 -4.33
CA LEU A 107 -14.85 -20.55 -3.10
C LEU A 107 -14.38 -19.22 -2.51
N VAL A 108 -14.64 -18.11 -3.20
CA VAL A 108 -14.16 -16.78 -2.79
C VAL A 108 -15.24 -15.73 -2.98
N GLU A 109 -15.20 -14.72 -2.11
CA GLU A 109 -16.10 -13.57 -2.13
C GLU A 109 -15.33 -12.26 -2.39
N PRO A 110 -16.01 -11.20 -2.89
CA PRO A 110 -15.42 -9.88 -2.99
C PRO A 110 -14.87 -9.38 -1.65
N GLY A 111 -13.68 -8.79 -1.67
CA GLY A 111 -12.96 -8.35 -0.47
C GLY A 111 -12.02 -9.38 0.15
N GLN A 112 -12.02 -10.63 -0.32
CA GLN A 112 -11.09 -11.66 0.16
C GLN A 112 -9.74 -11.60 -0.55
N TRP A 113 -8.68 -11.91 0.21
CA TRP A 113 -7.33 -12.10 -0.30
C TRP A 113 -7.14 -13.52 -0.77
N VAL A 114 -6.50 -13.68 -1.93
CA VAL A 114 -6.19 -14.98 -2.52
C VAL A 114 -4.73 -15.06 -2.94
N ASN A 115 -4.19 -16.28 -2.89
CA ASN A 115 -2.83 -16.57 -3.33
C ASN A 115 -2.79 -16.87 -4.84
N ALA A 116 -1.60 -16.76 -5.45
CA ALA A 116 -1.39 -17.20 -6.82
C ALA A 116 -1.72 -18.69 -6.97
N GLY A 117 -2.47 -19.05 -8.03
CA GLY A 117 -2.92 -20.41 -8.28
C GLY A 117 -4.07 -20.91 -7.40
N GLN A 118 -4.54 -20.12 -6.42
CA GLN A 118 -5.70 -20.49 -5.59
C GLN A 118 -6.95 -20.64 -6.46
N VAL A 119 -7.74 -21.68 -6.18
CA VAL A 119 -9.01 -21.95 -6.89
C VAL A 119 -10.04 -20.93 -6.42
N LEU A 120 -10.62 -20.19 -7.36
CA LEU A 120 -11.70 -19.22 -7.12
C LEU A 120 -13.08 -19.87 -7.28
N ALA A 121 -13.20 -20.69 -8.33
CA ALA A 121 -14.41 -21.47 -8.60
C ALA A 121 -14.04 -22.78 -9.26
N THR A 122 -14.89 -23.80 -9.02
CA THR A 122 -14.76 -25.13 -9.61
C THR A 122 -15.87 -25.35 -10.63
N VAL A 123 -15.50 -25.90 -11.78
CA VAL A 123 -16.41 -26.28 -12.86
C VAL A 123 -16.61 -27.80 -12.81
N ASP A 124 -17.80 -28.27 -13.22
CA ASP A 124 -18.05 -29.69 -13.36
C ASP A 124 -17.09 -30.31 -14.37
N ARG A 125 -16.40 -31.37 -13.93
CA ARG A 125 -15.39 -32.10 -14.69
C ARG A 125 -15.66 -33.61 -14.72
N SER A 126 -16.87 -34.00 -14.43
CA SER A 126 -17.26 -35.43 -14.37
C SER A 126 -16.92 -36.19 -15.65
N VAL A 127 -17.31 -35.65 -16.80
CA VAL A 127 -17.04 -36.23 -18.12
C VAL A 127 -15.52 -36.26 -18.43
N GLN A 128 -14.81 -35.19 -18.19
CA GLN A 128 -13.37 -35.10 -18.44
C GLN A 128 -12.57 -36.01 -17.50
N THR A 129 -13.05 -36.21 -16.28
CA THR A 129 -12.43 -37.14 -15.34
C THR A 129 -12.59 -38.58 -15.85
N GLN A 130 -13.80 -38.98 -16.34
CA GLN A 130 -14.02 -40.31 -16.93
C GLN A 130 -13.16 -40.53 -18.18
N THR A 131 -13.00 -39.49 -19.03
CA THR A 131 -12.12 -39.54 -20.20
C THR A 131 -10.66 -39.78 -19.78
N ALA A 132 -10.17 -39.07 -18.78
CA ALA A 132 -8.81 -39.26 -18.26
C ALA A 132 -8.61 -40.66 -17.67
N GLN A 133 -9.62 -41.22 -16.98
CA GLN A 133 -9.60 -42.61 -16.47
C GLN A 133 -9.53 -43.64 -17.61
N SER A 134 -10.32 -43.46 -18.67
CA SER A 134 -10.27 -44.33 -19.86
C SER A 134 -8.88 -44.31 -20.52
N LEU A 135 -8.29 -43.10 -20.68
CA LEU A 135 -6.92 -42.95 -21.22
C LEU A 135 -5.86 -43.57 -20.28
N ALA A 136 -6.05 -43.52 -18.97
CA ALA A 136 -5.16 -44.16 -18.01
C ALA A 136 -5.23 -45.72 -18.17
N ALA A 137 -6.42 -46.29 -18.41
CA ALA A 137 -6.57 -47.69 -18.71
C ALA A 137 -5.86 -48.08 -20.02
N GLN A 138 -5.94 -47.24 -21.04
CA GLN A 138 -5.20 -47.45 -22.30
C GLN A 138 -3.67 -47.46 -22.12
N VAL A 139 -3.14 -46.59 -21.26
CA VAL A 139 -1.72 -46.61 -20.88
C VAL A 139 -1.37 -47.96 -20.20
N ALA A 140 -2.24 -48.45 -19.30
CA ALA A 140 -2.00 -49.72 -18.64
C ALA A 140 -1.96 -50.90 -19.64
N VAL A 141 -2.86 -50.93 -20.62
CA VAL A 141 -2.84 -51.94 -21.70
C VAL A 141 -1.55 -51.88 -22.50
N ALA A 142 -1.17 -50.67 -22.96
CA ALA A 142 0.05 -50.48 -23.73
C ALA A 142 1.33 -50.87 -22.95
N ARG A 143 1.36 -50.65 -21.62
CA ARG A 143 2.45 -51.13 -20.75
C ARG A 143 2.50 -52.64 -20.64
N SER A 144 1.33 -53.32 -20.56
CA SER A 144 1.26 -54.78 -20.54
C SER A 144 1.81 -55.37 -21.85
N ASP A 145 1.45 -54.78 -23.01
CA ASP A 145 1.96 -55.18 -24.31
C ASP A 145 3.47 -55.02 -24.39
N GLN A 146 4.00 -53.89 -23.90
CA GLN A 146 5.44 -53.66 -23.82
C GLN A 146 6.15 -54.69 -22.95
N THR A 147 5.57 -55.01 -21.80
CA THR A 147 6.12 -56.06 -20.91
C THR A 147 6.20 -57.41 -21.58
N ILE A 148 5.14 -57.79 -22.31
CA ILE A 148 5.10 -59.03 -23.09
C ILE A 148 6.19 -59.02 -24.18
N ALA A 149 6.27 -57.95 -24.97
CA ALA A 149 7.25 -57.79 -26.03
C ALA A 149 8.71 -57.79 -25.50
N GLN A 150 8.94 -57.19 -24.31
CA GLN A 150 10.24 -57.23 -23.64
C GLN A 150 10.59 -58.67 -23.23
N ALA A 151 9.67 -59.40 -22.58
CA ALA A 151 9.87 -60.79 -22.16
C ALA A 151 10.12 -61.72 -23.35
N GLU A 152 9.49 -61.46 -24.52
CA GLU A 152 9.76 -62.23 -25.77
C GLU A 152 11.16 -61.90 -26.31
N LEU A 153 11.60 -60.65 -26.29
CA LEU A 153 12.96 -60.24 -26.69
C LEU A 153 14.00 -60.91 -25.80
N ASP A 154 13.81 -60.89 -24.47
CA ASP A 154 14.75 -61.49 -23.51
C ASP A 154 14.88 -63.00 -23.73
N ARG A 155 13.76 -63.69 -23.96
CA ARG A 155 13.80 -65.13 -24.34
C ARG A 155 14.48 -65.39 -25.63
N ALA A 156 14.21 -64.55 -26.68
CA ALA A 156 14.84 -64.68 -27.97
C ALA A 156 16.38 -64.45 -27.89
N GLN A 157 16.83 -63.55 -27.04
CA GLN A 157 18.24 -63.25 -26.82
C GLN A 157 18.98 -64.48 -26.25
N GLN A 158 18.38 -65.16 -25.27
CA GLN A 158 18.92 -66.42 -24.71
C GLN A 158 19.00 -67.58 -25.74
N LEU A 159 18.05 -67.59 -26.72
CA LEU A 159 18.00 -68.60 -27.76
C LEU A 159 18.98 -68.39 -28.90
N VAL A 160 19.25 -67.12 -29.26
CA VAL A 160 20.28 -66.77 -30.29
C VAL A 160 21.65 -67.16 -29.79
N ASP A 161 21.99 -66.94 -28.55
CA ASP A 161 23.29 -67.28 -27.96
C ASP A 161 23.56 -68.78 -27.99
N ARG A 162 22.49 -69.62 -28.07
CA ARG A 162 22.53 -71.07 -28.17
C ARG A 162 22.38 -71.56 -29.63
N GLY A 163 22.23 -70.66 -30.63
CA GLY A 163 22.10 -70.97 -32.04
C GLY A 163 20.70 -71.50 -32.47
N PHE A 164 19.64 -71.38 -31.62
CA PHE A 164 18.31 -71.89 -31.94
C PHE A 164 17.44 -70.98 -32.79
N ILE A 165 17.76 -69.70 -32.86
CA ILE A 165 17.03 -68.69 -33.69
C ILE A 165 18.02 -67.81 -34.46
N SER A 166 17.53 -67.19 -35.55
CA SER A 166 18.37 -66.32 -36.40
C SER A 166 18.54 -64.92 -35.78
N LYS A 167 19.63 -64.25 -36.16
CA LYS A 167 19.84 -62.83 -35.80
C LYS A 167 18.72 -61.94 -36.35
N ALA A 168 18.16 -62.30 -37.53
CA ALA A 168 17.03 -61.57 -38.14
C ALA A 168 15.75 -61.68 -37.26
N ASP A 169 15.50 -62.84 -36.62
CA ASP A 169 14.37 -63.02 -35.69
C ASP A 169 14.56 -62.20 -34.43
N LEU A 170 15.76 -62.14 -33.89
CA LEU A 170 16.08 -61.29 -32.75
C LEU A 170 15.82 -59.80 -33.06
N GLN A 171 16.26 -59.32 -34.23
CA GLN A 171 16.02 -57.96 -34.70
C GLN A 171 14.53 -57.67 -34.84
N ARG A 172 13.71 -58.60 -35.32
CA ARG A 172 12.25 -58.45 -35.39
C ARG A 172 11.62 -58.32 -33.99
N LYS A 173 12.08 -59.14 -33.03
CA LYS A 173 11.60 -59.03 -31.63
C LYS A 173 12.00 -57.72 -31.00
N ALA A 174 13.24 -57.22 -31.24
CA ALA A 174 13.67 -55.91 -30.80
C ALA A 174 12.79 -54.78 -31.38
N ALA A 175 12.54 -54.81 -32.72
CA ALA A 175 11.66 -53.84 -33.35
C ALA A 175 10.22 -53.90 -32.82
N THR A 176 9.70 -55.10 -32.48
CA THR A 176 8.37 -55.25 -31.86
C THR A 176 8.33 -54.61 -30.47
N ARG A 177 9.37 -54.84 -29.64
CA ARG A 177 9.49 -54.21 -28.32
C ARG A 177 9.58 -52.69 -28.45
N ASP A 178 10.36 -52.16 -29.37
CA ASP A 178 10.51 -50.73 -29.62
C ASP A 178 9.19 -50.11 -30.08
N ALA A 179 8.44 -50.80 -30.96
CA ALA A 179 7.09 -50.36 -31.35
C ALA A 179 6.11 -50.36 -30.16
N ALA A 180 6.17 -51.36 -29.28
CA ALA A 180 5.32 -51.40 -28.07
C ALA A 180 5.70 -50.27 -27.10
N ALA A 181 7.00 -49.99 -26.93
CA ALA A 181 7.46 -48.87 -26.12
C ALA A 181 6.98 -47.52 -26.68
N ALA A 182 7.03 -47.34 -28.02
CA ALA A 182 6.48 -46.13 -28.66
C ALA A 182 4.96 -45.97 -28.41
N ARG A 183 4.20 -47.09 -28.46
CA ARG A 183 2.75 -47.05 -28.14
C ARG A 183 2.47 -46.58 -26.71
N VAL A 184 3.29 -46.96 -25.72
CA VAL A 184 3.19 -46.46 -24.35
C VAL A 184 3.38 -44.96 -24.32
N GLN A 185 4.36 -44.42 -25.05
CA GLN A 185 4.61 -42.98 -25.11
C GLN A 185 3.41 -42.22 -25.69
N VAL A 186 2.82 -42.75 -26.78
CA VAL A 186 1.62 -42.15 -27.40
C VAL A 186 0.45 -42.15 -26.45
N ALA A 187 0.12 -43.29 -25.80
CA ALA A 187 -0.95 -43.40 -24.84
C ALA A 187 -0.72 -42.47 -23.63
N ALA A 188 0.51 -42.41 -23.12
CA ALA A 188 0.87 -41.54 -22.02
C ALA A 188 0.76 -40.03 -22.39
N ALA A 189 1.06 -39.66 -23.64
CA ALA A 189 0.87 -38.29 -24.13
C ALA A 189 -0.62 -37.92 -24.17
N GLY A 190 -1.49 -38.81 -24.66
CA GLY A 190 -2.94 -38.60 -24.64
C GLY A 190 -3.51 -38.41 -23.21
N LEU A 191 -3.05 -39.23 -22.25
CA LEU A 191 -3.44 -39.09 -20.86
C LEU A 191 -2.99 -37.72 -20.27
N ARG A 192 -1.75 -37.32 -20.54
CA ARG A 192 -1.23 -36.02 -20.08
C ARG A 192 -2.02 -34.85 -20.66
N GLU A 193 -2.42 -34.94 -21.92
CA GLU A 193 -3.28 -33.93 -22.55
C GLU A 193 -4.63 -33.82 -21.85
N ALA A 194 -5.32 -34.95 -21.60
CA ALA A 194 -6.60 -34.96 -20.89
C ALA A 194 -6.47 -34.39 -19.45
N GLN A 195 -5.40 -34.75 -18.76
CA GLN A 195 -5.12 -34.21 -17.41
C GLN A 195 -4.87 -32.71 -17.45
N ALA A 196 -4.16 -32.21 -18.45
CA ALA A 196 -3.92 -30.77 -18.61
C ALA A 196 -5.22 -30.01 -18.93
N ARG A 197 -6.12 -30.59 -19.73
CA ARG A 197 -7.46 -30.03 -19.98
C ARG A 197 -8.28 -29.98 -18.70
N ASN A 198 -8.28 -31.05 -17.89
CA ASN A 198 -8.95 -31.08 -16.59
C ASN A 198 -8.45 -30.03 -15.62
N GLY A 199 -7.14 -29.76 -15.59
CA GLY A 199 -6.55 -28.74 -14.73
C GLY A 199 -6.98 -27.32 -15.09
N ARG A 200 -7.40 -27.08 -16.35
CA ARG A 200 -7.88 -25.76 -16.81
C ARG A 200 -9.35 -25.50 -16.49
N LEU A 201 -10.09 -26.48 -16.02
CA LEU A 201 -11.49 -26.31 -15.61
C LEU A 201 -11.62 -25.58 -14.27
N ASP A 202 -10.62 -25.66 -13.41
CA ASP A 202 -10.60 -24.83 -12.21
C ASP A 202 -10.27 -23.39 -12.58
N ILE A 203 -11.13 -22.46 -12.20
CA ILE A 203 -10.88 -21.03 -12.35
C ILE A 203 -9.95 -20.61 -11.22
N ARG A 204 -8.73 -20.22 -11.55
CA ARG A 204 -7.66 -19.93 -10.59
C ARG A 204 -7.18 -18.49 -10.66
N ALA A 205 -6.72 -17.97 -9.52
CA ALA A 205 -6.07 -16.67 -9.44
C ALA A 205 -4.74 -16.67 -10.19
N PRO A 206 -4.52 -15.77 -11.16
CA PRO A 206 -3.26 -15.69 -11.91
C PRO A 206 -2.08 -15.21 -11.07
N ALA A 207 -2.36 -14.38 -10.06
CA ALA A 207 -1.38 -13.91 -9.07
C ALA A 207 -2.08 -13.68 -7.73
N ALA A 208 -1.30 -13.50 -6.66
CA ALA A 208 -1.84 -13.11 -5.37
C ALA A 208 -2.45 -11.71 -5.41
N GLY A 209 -3.58 -11.50 -4.74
CA GLY A 209 -4.27 -10.22 -4.74
C GLY A 209 -5.61 -10.24 -4.05
N LEU A 210 -6.29 -9.10 -4.12
CA LEU A 210 -7.61 -8.87 -3.55
C LEU A 210 -8.69 -9.10 -4.62
N VAL A 211 -9.72 -9.87 -4.30
CA VAL A 211 -10.91 -10.03 -5.16
C VAL A 211 -11.74 -8.76 -5.09
N LEU A 212 -11.97 -8.11 -6.23
CA LEU A 212 -12.76 -6.87 -6.34
C LEU A 212 -14.22 -7.14 -6.62
N THR A 213 -14.47 -7.98 -7.64
CA THR A 213 -15.84 -8.33 -8.06
C THR A 213 -15.92 -9.80 -8.40
N ARG A 214 -17.09 -10.38 -8.17
CA ARG A 214 -17.48 -11.75 -8.51
C ARG A 214 -18.75 -11.70 -9.36
N GLN A 215 -18.70 -12.27 -10.54
CA GLN A 215 -19.84 -12.44 -11.44
C GLN A 215 -20.17 -13.93 -11.65
N ALA A 216 -19.32 -14.80 -11.09
CA ALA A 216 -19.50 -16.25 -11.14
C ALA A 216 -20.52 -16.70 -10.07
N GLU A 217 -21.53 -17.46 -10.49
CA GLU A 217 -22.54 -18.04 -9.59
C GLU A 217 -22.56 -19.57 -9.69
N PRO A 218 -22.80 -20.29 -8.58
CA PRO A 218 -23.04 -21.73 -8.62
C PRO A 218 -24.25 -22.07 -9.52
N GLY A 219 -24.11 -23.11 -10.35
CA GLY A 219 -25.12 -23.49 -11.35
C GLY A 219 -25.05 -22.74 -12.68
N GLN A 220 -24.27 -21.69 -12.78
CA GLN A 220 -24.04 -20.94 -14.02
C GLN A 220 -23.24 -21.78 -15.03
N ILE A 221 -23.66 -21.80 -16.30
CA ILE A 221 -22.88 -22.39 -17.37
C ILE A 221 -21.93 -21.31 -17.93
N VAL A 222 -20.64 -21.63 -17.94
CA VAL A 222 -19.58 -20.72 -18.39
C VAL A 222 -18.72 -21.38 -19.47
N SER A 223 -18.19 -20.55 -20.36
CA SER A 223 -17.31 -20.94 -21.47
C SER A 223 -16.22 -19.88 -21.66
N ALA A 224 -15.30 -20.12 -22.57
CA ALA A 224 -14.28 -19.13 -22.94
C ALA A 224 -14.89 -17.78 -23.40
N GLY A 225 -16.14 -17.79 -23.92
CA GLY A 225 -16.87 -16.59 -24.33
C GLY A 225 -17.66 -15.89 -23.22
N SER A 226 -17.73 -16.44 -22.01
CA SER A 226 -18.53 -15.85 -20.91
C SER A 226 -17.94 -14.56 -20.32
N GLY A 227 -16.78 -14.13 -20.80
CA GLY A 227 -16.16 -12.90 -20.34
C GLY A 227 -15.48 -13.02 -18.97
N VAL A 228 -15.47 -11.91 -18.22
CA VAL A 228 -14.79 -11.81 -16.93
C VAL A 228 -15.70 -12.31 -15.82
N LEU A 229 -15.26 -13.33 -15.10
CA LEU A 229 -15.97 -13.91 -13.95
C LEU A 229 -15.52 -13.33 -12.62
N PHE A 230 -14.25 -12.96 -12.52
CA PHE A 230 -13.70 -12.29 -11.35
C PHE A 230 -12.81 -11.14 -11.80
N ARG A 231 -12.82 -10.06 -11.06
CA ARG A 231 -11.82 -8.98 -11.16
C ARG A 231 -11.02 -8.95 -9.89
N MET A 232 -9.70 -8.87 -10.01
CA MET A 232 -8.77 -8.88 -8.88
C MET A 232 -7.80 -7.72 -8.98
N ALA A 233 -7.37 -7.18 -7.83
CA ALA A 233 -6.24 -6.25 -7.74
C ALA A 233 -4.98 -7.01 -7.38
N GLN A 234 -3.99 -7.04 -8.25
CA GLN A 234 -2.71 -7.67 -7.99
C GLN A 234 -2.03 -7.04 -6.77
N GLY A 235 -1.70 -7.87 -5.77
CA GLY A 235 -1.07 -7.40 -4.54
C GLY A 235 -1.91 -6.37 -3.75
N GLY A 236 -3.21 -6.21 -4.06
CA GLY A 236 -4.06 -5.20 -3.44
C GLY A 236 -3.66 -3.75 -3.72
N GLN A 237 -2.79 -3.51 -4.71
CA GLN A 237 -2.29 -2.17 -5.03
C GLN A 237 -3.41 -1.30 -5.61
N ILE A 238 -3.61 -0.15 -4.97
CA ILE A 238 -4.61 0.85 -5.38
C ILE A 238 -3.89 2.06 -5.96
N GLU A 239 -4.51 2.71 -6.92
CA GLU A 239 -4.08 3.98 -7.47
C GLU A 239 -5.25 4.96 -7.52
N MET A 240 -4.96 6.23 -7.46
CA MET A 240 -5.90 7.27 -7.87
C MET A 240 -5.55 7.70 -9.31
N ARG A 241 -6.54 7.73 -10.16
CA ARG A 241 -6.48 8.29 -11.51
C ARG A 241 -6.96 9.73 -11.46
N ALA A 242 -6.02 10.63 -11.19
CA ALA A 242 -6.29 12.06 -11.09
C ALA A 242 -6.41 12.68 -12.49
N GLN A 243 -7.51 13.37 -12.77
CA GLN A 243 -7.71 14.10 -14.00
C GLN A 243 -7.12 15.50 -13.85
N LEU A 244 -6.27 15.89 -14.79
CA LEU A 244 -5.52 17.14 -14.77
C LEU A 244 -5.59 17.83 -16.14
N SER A 245 -5.53 19.15 -16.13
CA SER A 245 -5.40 19.93 -17.36
C SER A 245 -4.02 19.68 -18.01
N GLU A 246 -3.92 19.92 -19.31
CA GLU A 246 -2.64 19.83 -20.05
C GLU A 246 -1.56 20.71 -19.42
N ALA A 247 -1.92 21.92 -18.96
CA ALA A 247 -0.98 22.86 -18.34
C ALA A 247 -0.45 22.34 -17.00
N ASP A 248 -1.27 21.66 -16.19
CA ASP A 248 -0.85 21.09 -14.93
C ASP A 248 0.01 19.83 -15.14
N LEU A 249 -0.37 19.00 -16.13
CA LEU A 249 0.42 17.82 -16.50
C LEU A 249 1.84 18.18 -16.99
N ALA A 250 1.99 19.28 -17.74
CA ALA A 250 3.28 19.72 -18.23
C ALA A 250 4.27 20.08 -17.09
N THR A 251 3.75 20.42 -15.91
CA THR A 251 4.57 20.74 -14.74
C THR A 251 4.77 19.56 -13.79
N LEU A 252 4.05 18.45 -14.04
CA LEU A 252 4.07 17.28 -13.18
C LEU A 252 5.11 16.25 -13.66
N HIS A 253 5.84 15.69 -12.72
CA HIS A 253 6.81 14.63 -12.99
C HIS A 253 6.53 13.39 -12.11
N THR A 254 7.03 12.26 -12.55
CA THR A 254 7.01 11.03 -11.74
C THR A 254 7.83 11.22 -10.47
N GLY A 255 7.38 10.65 -9.36
CA GLY A 255 7.97 10.86 -8.05
C GLY A 255 7.36 12.04 -7.26
N ALA A 256 6.46 12.82 -7.86
CA ALA A 256 5.77 13.91 -7.15
C ALA A 256 4.90 13.35 -6.01
N ARG A 257 5.02 13.97 -4.83
CA ARG A 257 4.22 13.59 -3.65
C ARG A 257 2.78 14.05 -3.83
N ALA A 258 1.85 13.22 -3.38
CA ALA A 258 0.45 13.53 -3.41
C ALA A 258 -0.22 13.14 -2.08
N GLN A 259 -1.21 13.93 -1.69
CA GLN A 259 -2.13 13.61 -0.60
C GLN A 259 -3.49 13.33 -1.22
N VAL A 260 -4.02 12.13 -1.03
CA VAL A 260 -5.29 11.69 -1.61
C VAL A 260 -6.33 11.51 -0.50
N THR A 261 -7.47 12.15 -0.67
CA THR A 261 -8.60 12.09 0.27
C THR A 261 -9.81 11.51 -0.44
N PRO A 262 -10.26 10.29 -0.10
CA PRO A 262 -11.48 9.72 -0.64
C PRO A 262 -12.71 10.53 -0.23
N VAL A 263 -13.70 10.61 -1.12
CA VAL A 263 -14.96 11.29 -0.81
C VAL A 263 -15.67 10.58 0.34
N GLY A 264 -16.12 11.35 1.32
CA GLY A 264 -16.78 10.83 2.52
C GLY A 264 -15.83 10.31 3.59
N SER A 265 -14.53 10.61 3.50
CA SER A 265 -13.52 10.28 4.50
C SER A 265 -12.74 11.54 4.89
N ASP A 266 -12.51 11.73 6.19
CA ASP A 266 -11.64 12.79 6.71
C ASP A 266 -10.15 12.36 6.70
N ARG A 267 -9.87 11.10 6.34
CA ARG A 267 -8.51 10.56 6.27
C ARG A 267 -7.90 10.83 4.91
N SER A 268 -6.71 11.40 4.90
CA SER A 268 -5.89 11.52 3.70
C SER A 268 -4.77 10.48 3.69
N PHE A 269 -4.45 10.00 2.49
CA PHE A 269 -3.46 8.98 2.24
C PHE A 269 -2.30 9.57 1.45
N ALA A 270 -1.08 9.41 1.96
CA ALA A 270 0.10 9.80 1.22
C ALA A 270 0.33 8.84 0.05
N GLY A 271 0.59 9.41 -1.10
CA GLY A 271 0.89 8.68 -2.32
C GLY A 271 1.97 9.37 -3.14
N GLU A 272 2.35 8.73 -4.22
CA GLU A 272 3.36 9.23 -5.16
C GLU A 272 2.87 9.05 -6.60
N VAL A 273 3.10 10.07 -7.43
CA VAL A 273 2.82 9.99 -8.86
C VAL A 273 3.79 9.01 -9.51
N TRP A 274 3.32 7.83 -9.87
CA TRP A 274 4.14 6.81 -10.49
C TRP A 274 4.09 6.85 -12.02
N GLN A 275 3.05 7.46 -12.59
CA GLN A 275 2.90 7.63 -14.03
C GLN A 275 2.10 8.89 -14.35
N VAL A 276 2.57 9.64 -15.33
CA VAL A 276 1.85 10.72 -16.00
C VAL A 276 1.47 10.20 -17.38
N SER A 277 0.19 10.33 -17.77
CA SER A 277 -0.28 9.85 -19.07
C SER A 277 0.44 10.59 -20.21
N PRO A 278 0.99 9.88 -21.19
CA PRO A 278 1.56 10.51 -22.38
C PRO A 278 0.49 10.97 -23.37
N VAL A 279 -0.79 10.60 -23.14
CA VAL A 279 -1.92 10.91 -24.04
C VAL A 279 -2.85 11.86 -23.31
N ILE A 280 -3.26 12.91 -24.01
CA ILE A 280 -4.28 13.87 -23.59
C ILE A 280 -5.53 13.59 -24.39
N ASP A 281 -6.66 13.51 -23.71
CA ASP A 281 -7.97 13.41 -24.35
C ASP A 281 -8.26 14.70 -25.11
N THR A 282 -8.45 14.59 -26.43
CA THR A 282 -8.62 15.74 -27.31
C THR A 282 -9.96 16.48 -27.13
N GLN A 283 -10.96 15.81 -26.59
CA GLN A 283 -12.28 16.40 -26.34
C GLN A 283 -12.31 17.18 -25.04
N THR A 284 -11.76 16.59 -23.97
CA THR A 284 -11.75 17.19 -22.63
C THR A 284 -10.51 18.03 -22.37
N ARG A 285 -9.44 17.88 -23.17
CA ARG A 285 -8.10 18.46 -22.96
C ARG A 285 -7.53 18.13 -21.59
N GLN A 286 -7.85 16.97 -21.09
CA GLN A 286 -7.37 16.46 -19.82
C GLN A 286 -6.51 15.23 -20.04
N GLY A 287 -5.56 15.05 -19.15
CA GLY A 287 -4.81 13.81 -19.06
C GLY A 287 -4.88 13.23 -17.65
N ILE A 288 -4.34 12.05 -17.48
CA ILE A 288 -4.41 11.30 -16.23
C ILE A 288 -3.03 11.23 -15.57
N ALA A 289 -2.94 11.72 -14.35
CA ALA A 289 -1.83 11.39 -13.46
C ALA A 289 -2.25 10.22 -12.56
N ARG A 290 -1.41 9.19 -12.47
CA ARG A 290 -1.67 8.02 -11.64
C ARG A 290 -0.86 8.10 -10.36
N VAL A 291 -1.55 8.19 -9.24
CA VAL A 291 -0.96 8.27 -7.90
C VAL A 291 -1.05 6.90 -7.25
N ALA A 292 0.09 6.29 -6.97
CA ALA A 292 0.17 5.03 -6.24
C ALA A 292 -0.17 5.25 -4.77
N LEU A 293 -0.99 4.39 -4.21
CA LEU A 293 -1.43 4.45 -2.81
C LEU A 293 -1.11 3.13 -2.11
N PRO A 294 -0.76 3.16 -0.82
CA PRO A 294 -0.68 1.96 -0.02
C PRO A 294 -2.07 1.32 0.10
N TYR A 295 -2.11 0.01 0.30
CA TYR A 295 -3.38 -0.66 0.55
C TYR A 295 -4.00 -0.19 1.87
N ASP A 296 -5.25 0.24 1.82
CA ASP A 296 -6.09 0.48 3.00
C ASP A 296 -7.53 0.09 2.65
N PRO A 297 -8.28 -0.59 3.54
CA PRO A 297 -9.67 -0.97 3.30
C PRO A 297 -10.62 0.19 3.00
N ALA A 298 -10.25 1.42 3.41
CA ALA A 298 -11.01 2.63 3.09
C ALA A 298 -10.86 3.07 1.63
N LEU A 299 -9.81 2.62 0.94
CA LEU A 299 -9.56 2.91 -0.47
C LEU A 299 -10.31 1.90 -1.33
N ARG A 300 -11.54 2.23 -1.70
CA ARG A 300 -12.39 1.36 -2.50
C ARG A 300 -12.26 1.68 -4.00
N PRO A 301 -11.78 0.74 -4.84
CA PRO A 301 -11.80 0.90 -6.28
C PRO A 301 -13.20 1.26 -6.80
N GLY A 302 -13.28 2.23 -7.71
CA GLY A 302 -14.54 2.80 -8.20
C GLY A 302 -15.01 4.04 -7.43
N GLY A 303 -14.47 4.32 -6.24
CA GLY A 303 -14.77 5.52 -5.47
C GLY A 303 -14.11 6.78 -6.06
N PHE A 304 -14.67 7.95 -5.73
CA PHE A 304 -14.08 9.25 -6.07
C PHE A 304 -13.12 9.70 -4.96
N ALA A 305 -12.10 10.44 -5.36
CA ALA A 305 -11.14 11.04 -4.44
C ALA A 305 -10.67 12.41 -4.96
N SER A 306 -10.25 13.27 -4.05
CA SER A 306 -9.49 14.47 -4.34
C SER A 306 -8.00 14.24 -4.03
N ALA A 307 -7.13 14.87 -4.80
CA ALA A 307 -5.69 14.82 -4.55
C ALA A 307 -5.10 16.23 -4.54
N THR A 308 -4.20 16.48 -3.61
CA THR A 308 -3.29 17.62 -3.64
C THR A 308 -1.91 17.10 -3.98
N ILE A 309 -1.41 17.45 -5.16
CA ILE A 309 -0.13 16.99 -5.69
C ILE A 309 0.87 18.12 -5.61
N VAL A 310 2.07 17.86 -5.09
CA VAL A 310 3.15 18.84 -5.05
C VAL A 310 3.83 18.82 -6.42
N GLY A 311 3.50 19.81 -7.23
CA GLY A 311 4.22 20.09 -8.49
C GLY A 311 5.61 20.66 -8.19
N GLY A 312 6.48 20.68 -9.19
CA GLY A 312 7.86 21.21 -9.04
C GLY A 312 7.91 22.61 -8.43
N ALA A 313 9.00 22.90 -7.77
CA ALA A 313 9.25 24.18 -7.12
C ALA A 313 9.20 25.35 -8.12
N ALA A 314 8.24 26.26 -7.97
CA ALA A 314 8.23 27.52 -8.68
C ALA A 314 9.04 28.54 -7.87
N VAL A 315 10.03 29.16 -8.50
CA VAL A 315 10.72 30.32 -7.90
C VAL A 315 9.77 31.52 -8.04
N ALA A 316 9.09 31.89 -6.96
CA ALA A 316 8.29 33.09 -6.94
C ALA A 316 9.24 34.30 -6.76
N ASP A 317 9.45 35.03 -7.83
CA ASP A 317 10.06 36.35 -7.80
C ASP A 317 8.96 37.37 -7.45
N ARG A 318 8.97 37.82 -6.20
CA ARG A 318 8.00 38.81 -5.73
C ARG A 318 8.42 40.17 -6.25
N LYS A 319 8.00 40.54 -7.46
CA LYS A 319 7.97 41.92 -7.87
C LYS A 319 6.87 42.64 -7.11
N SER A 320 7.27 43.57 -6.27
CA SER A 320 6.39 44.55 -5.63
C SER A 320 5.75 45.48 -6.63
#